data_6987eec478a03095ba5f89e51380d6e1
#
_entry.id   6987eec478a03095ba5f89e51380d6e1
#
_cell.length_a   1.000
_cell.length_b   1.000
_cell.length_c   1.000
_cell.angle_alpha   90.00
_cell.angle_beta   90.00
_cell.angle_gamma   90.00
#
_symmetry.space_group_name_H-M   'P 1'
#
loop_
_entity.id
_entity.type
_entity.pdbx_description
1 polymer ?
#
loop_
_entity_poly.entity_id
_entity_poly.type
_entity_poly.pdbx_seq_one_letter_code
_entity_poly.pdbx_strand_id
1 'polypeptide(L)'
;MEKKENDNKMSKIRKRLFFIMQYEKHPETGEKLIDLEQIKDGLNHKTIKKYAYILHDKDCNENGELKPRHWHIAIACNTAVSVTSVANWFGVPVQYVNFPQGRNAFLDCVLYLTHESEKEQAKGKHRYDDEEVVANFDWRTAVDKLFIKRLEGEEDDEKQILYRKVLYEGKTLKSCFEDSKKNGDTLYSSCAEKLKKLRLEYLKNTDSELLMPTTRQNYYVCGNGGAGKDLLSKALARSLFSDLDNPKSDDEIFFMVGSNGAGFLGYDGQPVI
;
A
#
# COMPACT_ATOMS: atom_id res chain seq x y z
N MET A 1 -13.19 -21.44 29.52
CA MET A 1 -13.38 -19.98 29.61
C MET A 1 -12.79 -19.23 28.41
N GLU A 2 -11.58 -19.54 27.97
CA GLU A 2 -10.88 -18.90 26.80
C GLU A 2 -11.65 -18.97 25.48
N LYS A 3 -12.35 -20.08 25.17
CA LYS A 3 -13.11 -20.23 23.92
C LYS A 3 -14.29 -19.25 23.81
N LYS A 4 -14.99 -18.98 24.92
CA LYS A 4 -16.09 -17.98 24.98
C LYS A 4 -15.60 -16.52 24.88
N GLU A 5 -14.41 -16.23 25.37
CA GLU A 5 -13.81 -14.91 25.30
C GLU A 5 -13.30 -14.59 23.86
N ASN A 6 -12.75 -15.56 23.19
CA ASN A 6 -12.34 -15.45 21.76
C ASN A 6 -13.55 -15.27 20.83
N ASP A 7 -14.63 -16.02 21.03
CA ASP A 7 -15.87 -15.89 20.25
C ASP A 7 -16.51 -14.52 20.44
N ASN A 8 -16.45 -13.96 21.65
CA ASN A 8 -16.97 -12.63 21.96
C ASN A 8 -16.10 -11.50 21.35
N LYS A 9 -14.81 -11.72 21.19
CA LYS A 9 -13.90 -10.79 20.51
C LYS A 9 -14.09 -10.82 19.00
N MET A 10 -14.27 -11.99 18.41
CA MET A 10 -14.50 -12.18 16.97
C MET A 10 -15.88 -11.68 16.53
N SER A 11 -16.91 -11.74 17.37
CA SER A 11 -18.25 -11.23 17.06
C SER A 11 -18.29 -9.70 16.85
N LYS A 12 -17.34 -8.96 17.41
CA LYS A 12 -17.19 -7.51 17.24
C LYS A 12 -16.46 -7.11 15.95
N ILE A 13 -15.72 -8.03 15.33
CA ILE A 13 -14.98 -7.75 14.11
C ILE A 13 -15.94 -7.77 12.92
N ARG A 14 -16.07 -6.62 12.25
CA ARG A 14 -16.89 -6.46 11.04
C ARG A 14 -16.03 -6.17 9.82
N LYS A 15 -16.20 -6.96 8.77
CA LYS A 15 -15.44 -6.86 7.52
C LYS A 15 -16.38 -7.00 6.31
N ARG A 16 -15.86 -6.71 5.11
CA ARG A 16 -16.59 -6.91 3.85
C ARG A 16 -16.04 -8.06 3.02
N LEU A 17 -14.82 -8.50 3.31
CA LEU A 17 -14.14 -9.57 2.58
C LEU A 17 -13.87 -10.72 3.53
N PHE A 18 -14.17 -11.93 3.08
CA PHE A 18 -13.92 -13.15 3.84
C PHE A 18 -13.40 -14.24 2.92
N PHE A 19 -12.57 -15.10 3.49
CA PHE A 19 -12.04 -16.29 2.86
C PHE A 19 -12.22 -17.46 3.82
N ILE A 20 -13.00 -18.45 3.41
CA ILE A 20 -13.35 -19.59 4.23
C ILE A 20 -12.59 -20.79 3.70
N MET A 21 -11.99 -21.57 4.59
CA MET A 21 -11.44 -22.89 4.29
C MET A 21 -12.08 -23.90 5.23
N GLN A 22 -12.68 -24.94 4.68
CA GLN A 22 -13.28 -26.02 5.48
C GLN A 22 -13.15 -27.35 4.78
N TYR A 23 -12.79 -28.40 5.55
CA TYR A 23 -12.80 -29.76 5.06
C TYR A 23 -14.22 -30.22 4.76
N GLU A 24 -14.40 -31.01 3.69
CA GLU A 24 -15.68 -31.64 3.36
C GLU A 24 -16.08 -32.59 4.48
N LYS A 25 -15.13 -33.38 4.98
CA LYS A 25 -15.28 -34.32 6.10
C LYS A 25 -14.16 -34.16 7.10
N HIS A 26 -14.45 -34.44 8.36
CA HIS A 26 -13.45 -34.46 9.41
C HIS A 26 -12.39 -35.53 9.09
N PRO A 27 -11.09 -35.18 9.08
CA PRO A 27 -10.03 -36.11 8.66
C PRO A 27 -9.98 -37.42 9.45
N GLU A 28 -10.28 -37.38 10.74
CA GLU A 28 -10.19 -38.54 11.63
C GLU A 28 -11.51 -39.28 11.79
N THR A 29 -12.62 -38.53 11.93
CA THR A 29 -13.94 -39.16 12.24
C THR A 29 -14.76 -39.47 10.99
N GLY A 30 -14.42 -38.86 9.84
CA GLY A 30 -15.21 -38.99 8.60
C GLY A 30 -16.55 -38.23 8.64
N GLU A 31 -16.86 -37.52 9.74
CA GLU A 31 -18.08 -36.74 9.88
C GLU A 31 -18.13 -35.63 8.82
N LYS A 32 -19.29 -35.44 8.19
CA LYS A 32 -19.52 -34.39 7.22
C LYS A 32 -19.47 -33.01 7.92
N LEU A 33 -18.61 -32.11 7.43
CA LEU A 33 -18.44 -30.77 7.98
C LEU A 33 -19.10 -29.67 7.12
N ILE A 34 -19.00 -29.80 5.80
CA ILE A 34 -19.63 -28.89 4.84
C ILE A 34 -19.83 -29.59 3.50
N ASP A 35 -20.87 -29.23 2.76
CA ASP A 35 -21.09 -29.68 1.40
C ASP A 35 -21.49 -28.56 0.44
N LEU A 36 -21.65 -28.91 -0.83
CA LEU A 36 -21.99 -27.96 -1.89
C LEU A 36 -23.35 -27.30 -1.68
N GLU A 37 -24.35 -28.01 -1.15
CA GLU A 37 -25.70 -27.45 -0.90
C GLU A 37 -25.62 -26.40 0.19
N GLN A 38 -24.93 -26.69 1.28
CA GLN A 38 -24.71 -25.77 2.39
C GLN A 38 -23.90 -24.53 1.95
N ILE A 39 -22.93 -24.71 1.04
CA ILE A 39 -22.20 -23.58 0.44
C ILE A 39 -23.15 -22.71 -0.38
N LYS A 40 -23.97 -23.30 -1.26
CA LYS A 40 -24.94 -22.56 -2.09
C LYS A 40 -25.94 -21.80 -1.23
N ASP A 41 -26.44 -22.40 -0.17
CA ASP A 41 -27.36 -21.74 0.77
C ASP A 41 -26.71 -20.53 1.44
N GLY A 42 -25.50 -20.69 1.92
CA GLY A 42 -24.71 -19.57 2.49
C GLY A 42 -24.48 -18.44 1.49
N LEU A 43 -24.17 -18.80 0.23
CA LEU A 43 -23.93 -17.82 -0.85
C LEU A 43 -25.20 -17.07 -1.29
N ASN A 44 -26.39 -17.61 -1.07
CA ASN A 44 -27.67 -16.94 -1.38
C ASN A 44 -27.98 -15.77 -0.43
N HIS A 45 -27.15 -15.54 0.57
CA HIS A 45 -27.39 -14.44 1.51
C HIS A 45 -27.29 -13.07 0.82
N LYS A 46 -28.35 -12.25 0.94
CA LYS A 46 -28.53 -10.95 0.25
C LYS A 46 -27.39 -9.94 0.41
N THR A 47 -26.56 -10.11 1.43
CA THR A 47 -25.40 -9.23 1.69
C THR A 47 -24.21 -9.59 0.84
N ILE A 48 -24.13 -10.80 0.30
CA ILE A 48 -23.02 -11.26 -0.55
C ILE A 48 -23.20 -10.67 -1.95
N LYS A 49 -22.21 -9.89 -2.40
CA LYS A 49 -22.19 -9.26 -3.72
C LYS A 49 -21.44 -10.05 -4.76
N LYS A 50 -20.27 -10.57 -4.38
CA LYS A 50 -19.40 -11.39 -5.23
C LYS A 50 -18.92 -12.58 -4.45
N TYR A 51 -18.78 -13.69 -5.14
CA TYR A 51 -18.17 -14.89 -4.60
C TYR A 51 -17.43 -15.68 -5.67
N ALA A 52 -16.46 -16.46 -5.22
CA ALA A 52 -15.84 -17.54 -5.98
C ALA A 52 -15.51 -18.68 -5.02
N TYR A 53 -15.65 -19.93 -5.45
CA TYR A 53 -15.30 -21.09 -4.64
C TYR A 53 -14.80 -22.25 -5.50
N ILE A 54 -14.06 -23.16 -4.88
CA ILE A 54 -13.52 -24.37 -5.48
C ILE A 54 -13.41 -25.49 -4.44
N LEU A 55 -13.44 -26.73 -4.90
CA LEU A 55 -13.07 -27.90 -4.10
C LEU A 55 -11.61 -28.28 -4.39
N HIS A 56 -10.76 -28.27 -3.39
CA HIS A 56 -9.41 -28.79 -3.48
C HIS A 56 -9.41 -30.28 -3.09
N ASP A 57 -9.20 -31.13 -4.05
CA ASP A 57 -9.17 -32.60 -3.90
C ASP A 57 -7.91 -33.26 -4.47
N LYS A 58 -6.99 -32.45 -5.02
CA LYS A 58 -5.74 -32.90 -5.64
C LYS A 58 -4.48 -32.38 -4.91
N ASP A 59 -4.66 -31.65 -3.80
CA ASP A 59 -3.55 -31.13 -3.01
C ASP A 59 -2.82 -32.23 -2.28
N CYS A 60 -1.48 -32.18 -2.28
CA CYS A 60 -0.63 -33.07 -1.50
C CYS A 60 0.03 -32.35 -0.32
N ASN A 61 0.37 -33.12 0.70
CA ASN A 61 1.24 -32.67 1.78
C ASN A 61 2.72 -32.75 1.36
N GLU A 62 3.63 -32.38 2.23
CA GLU A 62 5.09 -32.42 1.99
C GLU A 62 5.63 -33.83 1.72
N ASN A 63 4.91 -34.87 2.13
CA ASN A 63 5.25 -36.27 1.91
C ASN A 63 4.66 -36.83 0.60
N GLY A 64 3.93 -36.02 -0.19
CA GLY A 64 3.27 -36.45 -1.42
C GLY A 64 1.94 -37.17 -1.21
N GLU A 65 1.40 -37.23 0.01
CA GLU A 65 0.10 -37.84 0.30
C GLU A 65 -1.02 -36.83 0.03
N LEU A 66 -2.15 -37.30 -0.52
CA LEU A 66 -3.32 -36.45 -0.77
C LEU A 66 -3.87 -35.90 0.55
N LYS A 67 -4.09 -34.59 0.55
CA LYS A 67 -4.80 -33.93 1.64
C LYS A 67 -6.28 -34.26 1.61
N PRO A 68 -6.96 -34.25 2.77
CA PRO A 68 -8.40 -34.35 2.80
C PRO A 68 -9.05 -33.26 1.96
N ARG A 69 -10.11 -33.64 1.23
CA ARG A 69 -10.90 -32.70 0.39
C ARG A 69 -11.38 -31.52 1.21
N HIS A 70 -11.18 -30.31 0.69
CA HIS A 70 -11.55 -29.08 1.39
C HIS A 70 -12.01 -28.00 0.42
N TRP A 71 -12.94 -27.23 0.88
CA TRP A 71 -13.51 -26.11 0.15
C TRP A 71 -12.76 -24.81 0.48
N HIS A 72 -12.49 -24.02 -0.55
CA HIS A 72 -12.10 -22.64 -0.44
C HIS A 72 -13.20 -21.74 -1.00
N ILE A 73 -13.64 -20.75 -0.22
CA ILE A 73 -14.74 -19.86 -0.58
C ILE A 73 -14.33 -18.43 -0.31
N ALA A 74 -14.23 -17.62 -1.35
CA ALA A 74 -13.97 -16.18 -1.28
C ALA A 74 -15.29 -15.42 -1.43
N ILE A 75 -15.62 -14.52 -0.51
CA ILE A 75 -16.82 -13.69 -0.59
C ILE A 75 -16.53 -12.21 -0.35
N ALA A 76 -17.25 -11.36 -1.09
CA ALA A 76 -17.26 -9.92 -0.91
C ALA A 76 -18.69 -9.45 -0.62
N CYS A 77 -18.88 -8.75 0.50
CA CYS A 77 -20.17 -8.28 0.98
C CYS A 77 -20.40 -6.80 0.62
N ASN A 78 -21.66 -6.43 0.38
CA ASN A 78 -22.08 -5.04 0.15
C ASN A 78 -21.80 -4.14 1.35
N THR A 79 -22.00 -4.69 2.55
CA THR A 79 -21.84 -4.01 3.84
C THR A 79 -20.87 -4.78 4.74
N ALA A 80 -20.33 -4.12 5.75
CA ALA A 80 -19.52 -4.80 6.75
C ALA A 80 -20.41 -5.70 7.63
N VAL A 81 -20.05 -6.98 7.74
CA VAL A 81 -20.74 -8.00 8.55
C VAL A 81 -19.79 -8.60 9.58
N SER A 82 -20.32 -9.19 10.64
CA SER A 82 -19.49 -9.85 11.64
C SER A 82 -18.95 -11.18 11.13
N VAL A 83 -17.76 -11.56 11.57
CA VAL A 83 -17.15 -12.86 11.25
C VAL A 83 -18.08 -14.01 11.69
N THR A 84 -18.69 -13.87 12.85
CA THR A 84 -19.65 -14.86 13.39
C THR A 84 -20.90 -15.02 12.50
N SER A 85 -21.41 -13.90 11.93
CA SER A 85 -22.54 -13.99 11.00
C SER A 85 -22.18 -14.81 9.76
N VAL A 86 -20.99 -14.57 9.19
CA VAL A 86 -20.51 -15.34 8.03
C VAL A 86 -20.33 -16.81 8.39
N ALA A 87 -19.71 -17.11 9.52
CA ALA A 87 -19.55 -18.48 10.00
C ALA A 87 -20.92 -19.21 10.09
N ASN A 88 -21.94 -18.52 10.61
CA ASN A 88 -23.29 -19.07 10.71
C ASN A 88 -23.97 -19.30 9.35
N TRP A 89 -23.73 -18.43 8.34
CA TRP A 89 -24.31 -18.62 7.00
C TRP A 89 -23.83 -19.91 6.33
N PHE A 90 -22.58 -20.27 6.60
CA PHE A 90 -21.95 -21.47 6.04
C PHE A 90 -21.95 -22.66 7.02
N GLY A 91 -22.46 -22.49 8.25
CA GLY A 91 -22.44 -23.52 9.28
C GLY A 91 -21.03 -24.00 9.67
N VAL A 92 -20.03 -23.11 9.55
CA VAL A 92 -18.64 -23.44 9.86
C VAL A 92 -18.18 -22.78 11.15
N PRO A 93 -17.21 -23.35 11.88
CA PRO A 93 -16.61 -22.69 13.03
C PRO A 93 -15.92 -21.38 12.64
N VAL A 94 -16.01 -20.35 13.49
CA VAL A 94 -15.46 -19.01 13.24
C VAL A 94 -13.97 -19.00 12.89
N GLN A 95 -13.20 -19.93 13.42
CA GLN A 95 -11.77 -20.08 13.18
C GLN A 95 -11.40 -20.40 11.72
N TYR A 96 -12.34 -20.90 10.93
CA TYR A 96 -12.15 -21.20 9.50
C TYR A 96 -12.57 -20.05 8.59
N VAL A 97 -13.01 -18.92 9.17
CA VAL A 97 -13.40 -17.70 8.46
C VAL A 97 -12.31 -16.66 8.61
N ASN A 98 -11.47 -16.53 7.60
CA ASN A 98 -10.44 -15.50 7.52
C ASN A 98 -11.04 -14.21 6.90
N PHE A 99 -10.42 -13.06 7.21
CA PHE A 99 -10.81 -11.76 6.65
C PHE A 99 -9.56 -11.08 6.07
N PRO A 100 -9.24 -11.36 4.81
CA PRO A 100 -8.07 -10.80 4.14
C PRO A 100 -8.14 -9.27 4.09
N GLN A 101 -6.96 -8.62 4.14
CA GLN A 101 -6.84 -7.17 4.15
C GLN A 101 -5.95 -6.72 2.99
N GLY A 102 -6.23 -5.55 2.46
CA GLY A 102 -5.50 -4.98 1.35
C GLY A 102 -6.41 -4.59 0.18
N ARG A 103 -5.90 -3.73 -0.70
CA ARG A 103 -6.66 -3.16 -1.83
C ARG A 103 -7.20 -4.23 -2.78
N ASN A 104 -6.40 -5.27 -3.05
CA ASN A 104 -6.72 -6.34 -4.00
C ASN A 104 -7.03 -7.68 -3.30
N ALA A 105 -7.21 -7.68 -1.98
CA ALA A 105 -7.30 -8.88 -1.15
C ALA A 105 -8.39 -9.89 -1.62
N PHE A 106 -9.50 -9.43 -2.17
CA PHE A 106 -10.52 -10.32 -2.72
C PHE A 106 -10.01 -11.09 -3.95
N LEU A 107 -9.40 -10.37 -4.91
CA LEU A 107 -8.86 -11.01 -6.12
C LEU A 107 -7.64 -11.88 -5.82
N ASP A 108 -6.86 -11.53 -4.79
CA ASP A 108 -5.77 -12.39 -4.31
C ASP A 108 -6.29 -13.72 -3.76
N CYS A 109 -7.43 -13.69 -3.05
CA CYS A 109 -8.10 -14.93 -2.62
C CYS A 109 -8.67 -15.72 -3.79
N VAL A 110 -9.22 -15.05 -4.81
CA VAL A 110 -9.72 -15.72 -6.02
C VAL A 110 -8.56 -16.35 -6.81
N LEU A 111 -7.44 -15.64 -6.97
CA LEU A 111 -6.22 -16.17 -7.59
C LEU A 111 -5.67 -17.40 -6.85
N TYR A 112 -5.80 -17.42 -5.52
CA TYR A 112 -5.37 -18.56 -4.72
C TYR A 112 -6.18 -19.83 -5.01
N LEU A 113 -7.41 -19.73 -5.50
CA LEU A 113 -8.27 -20.89 -5.76
C LEU A 113 -7.67 -21.87 -6.77
N THR A 114 -6.98 -21.35 -7.80
CA THR A 114 -6.31 -22.18 -8.82
C THR A 114 -4.85 -22.53 -8.48
N HIS A 115 -4.29 -21.96 -7.41
CA HIS A 115 -2.87 -22.05 -7.05
C HIS A 115 -1.90 -21.62 -8.17
N GLU A 116 -2.34 -20.81 -9.13
CA GLU A 116 -1.51 -20.43 -10.29
C GLU A 116 -0.39 -19.43 -9.97
N SER A 117 -0.41 -18.80 -8.78
CA SER A 117 0.64 -17.84 -8.41
C SER A 117 2.00 -18.53 -8.27
N GLU A 118 3.08 -17.86 -8.68
CA GLU A 118 4.46 -18.37 -8.56
C GLU A 118 4.79 -18.85 -7.14
N LYS A 119 4.27 -18.13 -6.13
CA LYS A 119 4.45 -18.48 -4.72
C LYS A 119 3.84 -19.84 -4.36
N GLU A 120 2.66 -20.16 -4.90
CA GLU A 120 1.99 -21.42 -4.62
C GLU A 120 2.56 -22.56 -5.47
N GLN A 121 2.97 -22.28 -6.71
CA GLN A 121 3.68 -23.21 -7.56
C GLN A 121 5.07 -23.58 -7.03
N ALA A 122 5.80 -22.61 -6.45
CA ALA A 122 7.07 -22.86 -5.78
C ALA A 122 6.94 -23.82 -4.56
N LYS A 123 5.74 -23.95 -3.98
CA LYS A 123 5.45 -24.91 -2.91
C LYS A 123 5.04 -26.29 -3.44
N GLY A 124 5.07 -26.50 -4.76
CA GLY A 124 4.66 -27.76 -5.39
C GLY A 124 3.15 -28.05 -5.31
N LYS A 125 2.30 -27.04 -5.12
CA LYS A 125 0.86 -27.24 -5.08
C LYS A 125 0.28 -27.60 -6.45
N HIS A 126 -0.76 -28.43 -6.46
CA HIS A 126 -1.49 -28.73 -7.67
C HIS A 126 -2.13 -27.47 -8.24
N ARG A 127 -1.95 -27.23 -9.55
CA ARG A 127 -2.67 -26.16 -10.26
C ARG A 127 -4.01 -26.69 -10.71
N TYR A 128 -5.08 -26.04 -10.26
CA TYR A 128 -6.46 -26.36 -10.66
C TYR A 128 -6.83 -25.62 -11.93
N ASP A 129 -7.73 -26.23 -12.73
CA ASP A 129 -8.24 -25.62 -13.95
C ASP A 129 -9.26 -24.52 -13.64
N ASP A 130 -9.34 -23.53 -14.55
CA ASP A 130 -10.24 -22.39 -14.39
C ASP A 130 -11.72 -22.79 -14.31
N GLU A 131 -12.08 -23.87 -15.01
CA GLU A 131 -13.43 -24.46 -15.06
C GLU A 131 -13.86 -25.08 -13.72
N GLU A 132 -12.92 -25.39 -12.84
CA GLU A 132 -13.21 -25.93 -11.51
C GLU A 132 -13.64 -24.81 -10.53
N VAL A 133 -13.37 -23.54 -10.88
CA VAL A 133 -13.76 -22.37 -10.08
C VAL A 133 -15.18 -21.93 -10.44
N VAL A 134 -16.06 -21.94 -9.45
CA VAL A 134 -17.42 -21.42 -9.60
C VAL A 134 -17.51 -20.01 -9.01
N ALA A 135 -17.96 -19.04 -9.81
CA ALA A 135 -18.09 -17.66 -9.40
C ALA A 135 -19.35 -16.99 -9.96
N ASN A 136 -19.85 -15.93 -9.32
CA ASN A 136 -20.98 -15.14 -9.82
C ASN A 136 -20.55 -13.90 -10.62
N PHE A 137 -19.31 -13.85 -11.04
CA PHE A 137 -18.73 -12.79 -11.87
C PHE A 137 -17.62 -13.34 -12.77
N ASP A 138 -17.23 -12.59 -13.79
CA ASP A 138 -16.09 -12.94 -14.64
C ASP A 138 -14.78 -12.77 -13.85
N TRP A 139 -14.45 -13.84 -13.11
CA TRP A 139 -13.31 -13.86 -12.22
C TRP A 139 -11.98 -13.90 -12.98
N ARG A 140 -11.93 -14.65 -14.12
CA ARG A 140 -10.69 -14.77 -14.90
C ARG A 140 -10.24 -13.41 -15.43
N THR A 141 -11.13 -12.72 -16.14
CA THR A 141 -10.83 -11.36 -16.61
C THR A 141 -10.46 -10.39 -15.47
N ALA A 142 -11.08 -10.52 -14.31
CA ALA A 142 -10.75 -9.67 -13.17
C ALA A 142 -9.35 -9.94 -12.60
N VAL A 143 -8.95 -11.22 -12.54
CA VAL A 143 -7.62 -11.65 -12.10
C VAL A 143 -6.55 -11.28 -13.15
N ASP A 144 -6.82 -11.48 -14.44
CA ASP A 144 -5.89 -11.12 -15.52
C ASP A 144 -5.61 -9.61 -15.55
N LYS A 145 -6.63 -8.79 -15.36
CA LYS A 145 -6.46 -7.33 -15.19
C LYS A 145 -5.60 -6.99 -13.98
N LEU A 146 -5.74 -7.72 -12.88
CA LEU A 146 -4.87 -7.55 -11.71
C LEU A 146 -3.42 -7.96 -12.02
N PHE A 147 -3.24 -9.05 -12.77
CA PHE A 147 -1.92 -9.51 -13.21
C PHE A 147 -1.25 -8.51 -14.13
N ILE A 148 -1.94 -8.06 -15.19
CA ILE A 148 -1.45 -7.04 -16.12
C ILE A 148 -1.04 -5.79 -15.33
N LYS A 149 -1.90 -5.33 -14.43
CA LYS A 149 -1.63 -4.18 -13.56
C LYS A 149 -0.40 -4.39 -12.65
N ARG A 150 -0.11 -5.61 -12.23
CA ARG A 150 1.10 -5.94 -11.45
C ARG A 150 2.34 -6.06 -12.30
N LEU A 151 2.22 -6.54 -13.56
CA LEU A 151 3.32 -6.67 -14.52
C LEU A 151 3.70 -5.32 -15.14
N GLU A 152 2.73 -4.48 -15.43
CA GLU A 152 2.95 -3.10 -15.91
C GLU A 152 3.55 -2.20 -14.81
N GLY A 153 3.74 -2.74 -13.60
CA GLY A 153 3.85 -2.01 -12.38
C GLY A 153 2.48 -1.40 -12.07
N GLU A 154 1.97 -1.46 -10.86
CA GLU A 154 0.84 -0.59 -10.50
C GLU A 154 1.15 0.77 -11.11
N GLU A 155 0.24 1.35 -11.94
CA GLU A 155 0.32 2.80 -12.17
C GLU A 155 0.53 3.36 -10.79
N ASP A 156 1.78 3.70 -10.52
CA ASP A 156 2.16 4.17 -9.20
C ASP A 156 1.14 5.25 -8.92
N ASP A 157 0.34 5.05 -7.88
CA ASP A 157 -0.55 6.08 -7.38
C ASP A 157 0.23 7.38 -7.58
N GLU A 158 -0.28 8.39 -8.27
CA GLU A 158 0.43 9.62 -8.59
C GLU A 158 1.27 10.12 -7.42
N LYS A 159 0.83 9.79 -6.19
CA LYS A 159 1.58 9.98 -4.95
C LYS A 159 2.86 9.16 -4.87
N GLN A 160 2.85 7.90 -5.29
CA GLN A 160 4.05 7.05 -5.25
C GLN A 160 5.08 7.51 -6.28
N ILE A 161 4.63 7.92 -7.46
CA ILE A 161 5.49 8.55 -8.48
C ILE A 161 6.12 9.80 -7.91
N LEU A 162 5.32 10.67 -7.27
CA LEU A 162 5.80 11.90 -6.65
C LEU A 162 6.78 11.61 -5.51
N TYR A 163 6.51 10.61 -4.68
CA TYR A 163 7.41 10.20 -3.59
C TYR A 163 8.76 9.72 -4.12
N ARG A 164 8.78 8.90 -5.18
CA ARG A 164 10.03 8.47 -5.82
C ARG A 164 10.82 9.63 -6.40
N LYS A 165 10.16 10.55 -7.08
CA LYS A 165 10.81 11.76 -7.63
C LYS A 165 11.46 12.59 -6.54
N VAL A 166 10.84 12.74 -5.37
CA VAL A 166 11.41 13.50 -4.26
C VAL A 166 12.54 12.73 -3.58
N LEU A 167 12.35 11.41 -3.30
CA LEU A 167 13.29 10.62 -2.52
C LEU A 167 14.55 10.22 -3.29
N TYR A 168 14.42 9.91 -4.59
CA TYR A 168 15.53 9.36 -5.38
C TYR A 168 16.04 10.30 -6.47
N GLU A 169 15.16 11.12 -7.05
CA GLU A 169 15.54 12.06 -8.11
C GLU A 169 15.80 13.49 -7.59
N GLY A 170 15.57 13.72 -6.28
CA GLY A 170 15.83 15.00 -5.64
C GLY A 170 14.88 16.13 -6.07
N LYS A 171 13.65 15.80 -6.54
CA LYS A 171 12.66 16.82 -6.89
C LYS A 171 12.33 17.70 -5.69
N THR A 172 12.41 19.03 -5.86
CA THR A 172 12.18 19.97 -4.77
C THR A 172 10.70 20.08 -4.38
N LEU A 173 10.43 20.46 -3.13
CA LEU A 173 9.07 20.67 -2.65
C LEU A 173 8.36 21.78 -3.42
N LYS A 174 9.09 22.83 -3.82
CA LYS A 174 8.58 23.93 -4.65
C LYS A 174 8.15 23.41 -6.01
N SER A 175 8.98 22.63 -6.69
CA SER A 175 8.61 22.02 -7.98
C SER A 175 7.39 21.12 -7.87
N CYS A 176 7.24 20.35 -6.78
CA CYS A 176 6.05 19.55 -6.54
C CYS A 176 4.79 20.41 -6.38
N PHE A 177 4.90 21.53 -5.67
CA PHE A 177 3.80 22.50 -5.50
C PHE A 177 3.41 23.17 -6.81
N GLU A 178 4.38 23.63 -7.61
CA GLU A 178 4.14 24.29 -8.90
C GLU A 178 3.50 23.34 -9.91
N ASP A 179 3.91 22.07 -9.93
CA ASP A 179 3.27 21.05 -10.78
C ASP A 179 1.81 20.84 -10.41
N SER A 180 1.52 20.67 -9.11
CA SER A 180 0.16 20.51 -8.61
C SER A 180 -0.72 21.74 -8.92
N LYS A 181 -0.14 22.94 -8.79
CA LYS A 181 -0.82 24.20 -9.17
C LYS A 181 -1.09 24.27 -10.67
N LYS A 182 -0.13 23.89 -11.51
CA LYS A 182 -0.26 23.87 -12.97
C LYS A 182 -1.32 22.90 -13.44
N ASN A 183 -1.38 21.71 -12.81
CA ASN A 183 -2.36 20.67 -13.10
C ASN A 183 -3.75 20.97 -12.53
N GLY A 184 -3.86 21.92 -11.60
CA GLY A 184 -5.12 22.24 -10.91
C GLY A 184 -5.57 21.14 -9.95
N ASP A 185 -4.65 20.31 -9.46
CA ASP A 185 -4.92 19.20 -8.55
C ASP A 185 -4.56 19.54 -7.08
N THR A 186 -4.88 18.64 -6.17
CA THR A 186 -4.55 18.74 -4.74
C THR A 186 -3.49 17.73 -4.30
N LEU A 187 -2.74 17.17 -5.25
CA LEU A 187 -1.80 16.08 -5.00
C LEU A 187 -0.74 16.48 -3.96
N TYR A 188 -0.08 17.62 -4.18
CA TYR A 188 0.92 18.15 -3.24
C TYR A 188 0.34 18.33 -1.83
N SER A 189 -0.78 19.05 -1.71
CA SER A 189 -1.38 19.35 -0.40
C SER A 189 -1.83 18.10 0.35
N SER A 190 -2.28 17.08 -0.38
CA SER A 190 -2.72 15.80 0.22
C SER A 190 -1.59 14.96 0.82
N CYS A 191 -0.34 15.24 0.45
CA CYS A 191 0.83 14.44 0.88
C CYS A 191 2.04 15.31 1.33
N ALA A 192 1.86 16.62 1.51
CA ALA A 192 2.93 17.58 1.82
C ALA A 192 3.83 17.16 3.00
N GLU A 193 3.26 16.68 4.09
CA GLU A 193 4.04 16.24 5.26
C GLU A 193 4.93 15.01 4.95
N LYS A 194 4.45 14.09 4.12
CA LYS A 194 5.25 12.94 3.68
C LYS A 194 6.36 13.39 2.75
N LEU A 195 6.07 14.29 1.81
CA LEU A 195 7.07 14.85 0.89
C LEU A 195 8.20 15.57 1.63
N LYS A 196 7.90 16.36 2.66
CA LYS A 196 8.91 17.01 3.52
C LYS A 196 9.85 15.97 4.15
N LYS A 197 9.32 14.88 4.70
CA LYS A 197 10.13 13.81 5.29
C LYS A 197 11.02 13.13 4.26
N LEU A 198 10.48 12.80 3.09
CA LEU A 198 11.23 12.18 2.00
C LEU A 198 12.32 13.10 1.46
N ARG A 199 12.05 14.40 1.35
CA ARG A 199 13.04 15.39 0.93
C ARG A 199 14.20 15.50 1.93
N LEU A 200 13.91 15.52 3.23
CA LEU A 200 14.93 15.49 4.27
C LEU A 200 15.80 14.23 4.22
N GLU A 201 15.17 13.08 3.91
CA GLU A 201 15.88 11.81 3.76
C GLU A 201 16.79 11.83 2.52
N TYR A 202 16.31 12.34 1.38
CA TYR A 202 17.12 12.57 0.19
C TYR A 202 18.35 13.45 0.50
N LEU A 203 18.15 14.60 1.14
CA LEU A 203 19.24 15.51 1.47
C LEU A 203 20.28 14.85 2.38
N LYS A 204 19.85 14.11 3.41
CA LYS A 204 20.77 13.38 4.30
C LYS A 204 21.61 12.34 3.56
N ASN A 205 21.00 11.62 2.62
CA ASN A 205 21.70 10.59 1.87
C ASN A 205 22.62 11.19 0.81
N THR A 206 22.22 12.30 0.18
CA THR A 206 23.03 12.99 -0.84
C THR A 206 24.20 13.74 -0.22
N ASP A 207 24.00 14.36 0.93
CA ASP A 207 25.08 15.06 1.64
C ASP A 207 26.19 14.11 2.12
N SER A 208 25.88 12.84 2.33
CA SER A 208 26.89 11.83 2.68
C SER A 208 27.76 11.41 1.50
N GLU A 209 27.27 11.57 0.27
CA GLU A 209 27.99 11.27 -0.98
C GLU A 209 28.73 12.46 -1.56
N LEU A 210 28.28 13.67 -1.24
CA LEU A 210 29.00 14.89 -1.58
C LEU A 210 30.27 14.93 -0.73
N LEU A 211 31.42 14.94 -1.38
CA LEU A 211 32.71 15.23 -0.73
C LEU A 211 32.53 16.47 0.14
N MET A 212 32.55 16.30 1.45
CA MET A 212 32.49 17.39 2.41
C MET A 212 33.49 18.44 1.97
N PRO A 213 33.08 19.67 1.69
CA PRO A 213 34.05 20.71 1.35
C PRO A 213 35.05 20.80 2.49
N THR A 214 36.34 20.66 2.17
CA THR A 214 37.43 20.67 3.14
C THR A 214 37.51 22.00 3.89
N THR A 215 36.85 23.04 3.36
CA THR A 215 36.78 24.37 3.96
C THR A 215 35.36 24.93 3.90
N ARG A 216 34.79 25.27 5.07
CA ARG A 216 33.53 25.99 5.19
C ARG A 216 33.85 27.51 5.14
N GLN A 217 33.29 28.21 4.17
CA GLN A 217 33.35 29.68 4.13
C GLN A 217 32.11 30.27 4.79
N ASN A 218 32.30 31.07 5.83
CA ASN A 218 31.23 31.79 6.49
C ASN A 218 31.43 33.29 6.21
N TYR A 219 30.37 33.95 5.74
CA TYR A 219 30.36 35.37 5.47
C TYR A 219 29.57 36.11 6.56
N TYR A 220 30.19 37.05 7.25
CA TYR A 220 29.54 37.84 8.29
C TYR A 220 29.31 39.25 7.78
N VAL A 221 28.05 39.64 7.65
CA VAL A 221 27.67 41.00 7.25
C VAL A 221 27.22 41.77 8.49
N CYS A 222 28.03 42.73 8.95
CA CYS A 222 27.76 43.57 10.12
C CYS A 222 27.59 45.04 9.72
N GLY A 223 26.89 45.78 10.58
CA GLY A 223 26.61 47.21 10.39
C GLY A 223 25.40 47.65 11.22
N ASN A 224 25.17 48.95 11.26
CA ASN A 224 24.06 49.57 12.00
C ASN A 224 22.70 49.17 11.41
N GLY A 225 21.59 49.36 12.17
CA GLY A 225 20.24 49.18 11.68
C GLY A 225 20.00 50.01 10.40
N GLY A 226 19.32 49.43 9.41
CA GLY A 226 19.06 50.09 8.14
C GLY A 226 20.23 50.20 7.15
N ALA A 227 21.41 49.64 7.44
CA ALA A 227 22.59 49.69 6.58
C ALA A 227 22.52 48.76 5.35
N GLY A 228 21.38 48.14 5.04
CA GLY A 228 21.22 47.30 3.87
C GLY A 228 21.87 45.91 3.95
N LYS A 229 22.14 45.40 5.16
CA LYS A 229 22.76 44.07 5.38
C LYS A 229 22.03 42.93 4.68
N ASP A 230 20.72 42.93 4.78
CA ASP A 230 19.90 41.89 4.15
C ASP A 230 19.97 41.94 2.62
N LEU A 231 20.01 43.16 2.06
CA LEU A 231 20.20 43.35 0.63
C LEU A 231 21.56 42.86 0.16
N LEU A 232 22.63 43.20 0.92
CA LEU A 232 23.97 42.74 0.62
C LEU A 232 24.12 41.23 0.72
N SER A 233 23.56 40.61 1.77
CA SER A 233 23.59 39.16 1.93
C SER A 233 22.88 38.42 0.77
N LYS A 234 21.71 38.92 0.35
CA LYS A 234 20.99 38.41 -0.81
C LYS A 234 21.76 38.60 -2.13
N ALA A 235 22.37 39.75 -2.32
CA ALA A 235 23.19 40.03 -3.50
C ALA A 235 24.42 39.12 -3.56
N LEU A 236 25.07 38.88 -2.41
CA LEU A 236 26.22 37.97 -2.28
C LEU A 236 25.75 36.50 -2.62
N ALA A 237 24.65 36.04 -2.05
CA ALA A 237 24.13 34.71 -2.33
C ALA A 237 23.78 34.52 -3.82
N ARG A 238 23.15 35.52 -4.43
CA ARG A 238 22.89 35.50 -5.87
C ARG A 238 24.19 35.45 -6.69
N SER A 239 25.19 36.21 -6.32
CA SER A 239 26.48 36.22 -7.01
C SER A 239 27.21 34.87 -6.91
N LEU A 240 27.11 34.19 -5.78
CA LEU A 240 27.80 32.92 -5.53
C LEU A 240 27.07 31.69 -6.09
N PHE A 241 25.76 31.73 -6.13
CA PHE A 241 24.92 30.53 -6.35
C PHE A 241 23.93 30.65 -7.53
N SER A 242 23.81 31.83 -8.18
CA SER A 242 23.04 31.92 -9.42
C SER A 242 23.80 31.37 -10.60
N ASP A 243 23.07 30.68 -11.48
CA ASP A 243 23.56 30.26 -12.76
C ASP A 243 23.08 31.26 -13.81
N LEU A 244 23.97 31.85 -14.59
CA LEU A 244 23.62 32.81 -15.62
C LEU A 244 22.86 32.17 -16.78
N ASP A 245 23.14 30.92 -17.04
CA ASP A 245 22.49 30.16 -18.13
C ASP A 245 21.11 29.56 -17.70
N ASN A 246 20.91 29.46 -16.38
CA ASN A 246 19.65 28.93 -15.82
C ASN A 246 19.25 29.74 -14.56
N PRO A 247 18.66 30.94 -14.74
CA PRO A 247 18.35 31.83 -13.64
C PRO A 247 17.36 31.19 -12.65
N LYS A 248 17.78 31.11 -11.39
CA LYS A 248 17.00 30.59 -10.28
C LYS A 248 16.31 31.73 -9.53
N SER A 249 15.16 31.42 -8.93
CA SER A 249 14.48 32.35 -8.01
C SER A 249 15.22 32.43 -6.66
N ASP A 250 15.00 33.51 -5.90
CA ASP A 250 15.66 33.71 -4.60
C ASP A 250 15.49 32.56 -3.63
N ASP A 251 14.30 31.96 -3.59
CA ASP A 251 13.98 30.82 -2.74
C ASP A 251 14.61 29.48 -3.19
N GLU A 252 15.20 29.44 -4.38
CA GLU A 252 16.07 28.36 -4.86
C GLU A 252 17.56 28.63 -4.61
N ILE A 253 17.93 29.92 -4.47
CA ILE A 253 19.32 30.34 -4.30
C ILE A 253 19.71 30.36 -2.83
N PHE A 254 18.82 30.82 -1.94
CA PHE A 254 19.11 30.90 -0.51
C PHE A 254 17.88 30.71 0.38
N PHE A 255 18.13 30.37 1.61
CA PHE A 255 17.11 30.23 2.66
C PHE A 255 17.40 31.24 3.77
N MET A 256 16.42 32.07 4.15
CA MET A 256 16.51 32.97 5.26
C MET A 256 15.99 32.36 6.55
N VAL A 257 16.82 32.25 7.56
CA VAL A 257 16.38 31.85 8.90
C VAL A 257 15.60 32.97 9.56
N GLY A 258 14.31 32.74 9.83
CA GLY A 258 13.46 33.75 10.45
C GLY A 258 13.83 34.04 11.91
N SER A 259 13.69 35.30 12.31
CA SER A 259 13.94 35.76 13.70
C SER A 259 12.89 35.25 14.70
N ASN A 260 11.80 34.63 14.24
CA ASN A 260 10.63 34.28 15.05
C ASN A 260 10.64 32.83 15.57
N GLY A 261 11.78 32.17 15.69
CA GLY A 261 11.90 30.82 16.19
C GLY A 261 11.39 29.73 15.23
N ALA A 262 11.00 30.09 14.01
CA ALA A 262 10.55 29.13 13.00
C ALA A 262 11.71 28.26 12.45
N GLY A 263 12.95 28.61 12.79
CA GLY A 263 14.14 27.84 12.43
C GLY A 263 14.24 27.57 10.93
N PHE A 264 14.44 26.32 10.59
CA PHE A 264 14.56 25.83 9.21
C PHE A 264 13.23 25.38 8.60
N LEU A 265 12.11 25.95 9.00
CA LEU A 265 10.81 25.62 8.41
C LEU A 265 10.78 26.05 6.93
N GLY A 266 10.59 25.07 6.02
CA GLY A 266 10.62 25.30 4.57
C GLY A 266 12.01 25.21 3.92
N TYR A 267 13.05 24.90 4.69
CA TYR A 267 14.38 24.63 4.14
C TYR A 267 14.39 23.41 3.23
N ASP A 268 14.95 23.54 2.05
CA ASP A 268 14.98 22.50 1.02
C ASP A 268 16.41 22.33 0.42
N GLY A 269 17.44 22.52 1.25
CA GLY A 269 18.84 22.33 0.86
C GLY A 269 19.55 23.56 0.27
N GLN A 270 18.90 24.74 0.28
CA GLN A 270 19.53 25.97 -0.19
C GLN A 270 20.64 26.43 0.78
N PRO A 271 21.60 27.25 0.30
CA PRO A 271 22.50 27.99 1.19
C PRO A 271 21.70 28.83 2.21
N VAL A 272 22.16 28.83 3.46
CA VAL A 272 21.47 29.55 4.55
C VAL A 272 22.11 30.94 4.71
N ILE A 273 21.27 31.97 4.77
CA ILE A 273 21.66 33.34 5.07
C ILE A 273 21.14 33.76 6.43
#